data_8e7e2f3926edb952c26ed1f8a40ef289
#
_entry.id   8e7e2f3926edb952c26ed1f8a40ef289
#
_cell.length_a   1.000
_cell.length_b   1.000
_cell.length_c   1.000
_cell.angle_alpha   90.00
_cell.angle_beta   90.00
_cell.angle_gamma   90.00
#
_symmetry.space_group_name_H-M   'P 1'
#
loop_
_entity.id
_entity.type
_entity.pdbx_description
1 polymer ?
#
loop_
_entity_poly.entity_id
_entity_poly.type
_entity_poly.pdbx_seq_one_letter_code
_entity_poly.pdbx_strand_id
1 'polypeptide(L)'
;MKKSISIIALSWAILFAQPGMKNQAVRAIRLENLKQNYLGETIRFLGAGSISVQGILLDVTENNFIISEHGTPVPHSHANVDVIFIDPNFNDMLMVFGLGILGGAAGYLGIIIGHPNPDANMKGVISSLGAGLAGLVGFRAFYKPIKIDISGKTRE
;
A
#
# COMPACT_ATOMS: atom_id res chain seq x y z
N MET A 1 -52.60 20.82 -1.22
CA MET A 1 -51.64 19.88 -0.63
C MET A 1 -50.60 19.30 -1.59
N LYS A 2 -50.77 19.25 -2.92
CA LYS A 2 -49.76 18.69 -3.86
C LYS A 2 -48.49 19.54 -4.07
N LYS A 3 -48.52 20.87 -3.85
CA LYS A 3 -47.37 21.77 -4.04
C LYS A 3 -46.31 21.71 -2.92
N SER A 4 -46.70 21.35 -1.70
CA SER A 4 -45.80 21.28 -0.58
C SER A 4 -44.88 20.04 -0.62
N ILE A 5 -45.34 18.95 -1.22
CA ILE A 5 -44.55 17.70 -1.34
C ILE A 5 -43.39 17.87 -2.35
N SER A 6 -43.62 18.66 -3.45
CA SER A 6 -42.58 18.93 -4.45
C SER A 6 -41.40 19.75 -3.88
N ILE A 7 -41.66 20.69 -2.97
CA ILE A 7 -40.61 21.54 -2.38
C ILE A 7 -39.76 20.74 -1.42
N ILE A 8 -40.36 19.83 -0.65
CA ILE A 8 -39.60 18.94 0.28
C ILE A 8 -38.72 17.97 -0.50
N ALA A 9 -39.23 17.37 -1.59
CA ALA A 9 -38.45 16.47 -2.42
C ALA A 9 -37.29 17.19 -3.13
N LEU A 10 -37.45 18.43 -3.53
CA LEU A 10 -36.41 19.25 -4.17
C LEU A 10 -35.33 19.65 -3.16
N SER A 11 -35.68 19.97 -1.92
CA SER A 11 -34.73 20.31 -0.86
C SER A 11 -33.87 19.10 -0.46
N TRP A 12 -34.44 17.90 -0.46
CA TRP A 12 -33.67 16.65 -0.22
C TRP A 12 -32.70 16.34 -1.37
N ALA A 13 -33.12 16.54 -2.62
CA ALA A 13 -32.26 16.36 -3.78
C ALA A 13 -31.05 17.31 -3.79
N ILE A 14 -31.22 18.55 -3.32
CA ILE A 14 -30.13 19.55 -3.21
C ILE A 14 -29.16 19.18 -2.09
N LEU A 15 -29.63 18.62 -0.96
CA LEU A 15 -28.78 18.17 0.12
C LEU A 15 -27.85 17.00 -0.29
N PHE A 16 -28.34 16.10 -1.15
CA PHE A 16 -27.53 14.98 -1.66
C PHE A 16 -26.64 15.34 -2.85
N ALA A 17 -26.85 16.50 -3.47
CA ALA A 17 -26.10 16.97 -4.64
C ALA A 17 -24.84 17.79 -4.28
N GLN A 18 -24.48 17.94 -3.00
CA GLN A 18 -23.29 18.71 -2.63
C GLN A 18 -22.03 17.84 -2.87
N PRO A 19 -21.17 18.21 -3.83
CA PRO A 19 -19.96 17.41 -4.16
C PRO A 19 -19.00 17.26 -2.97
N GLY A 20 -19.03 18.20 -2.03
CA GLY A 20 -18.23 18.15 -0.80
C GLY A 20 -18.60 17.01 0.13
N MET A 21 -19.90 16.70 0.31
CA MET A 21 -20.34 15.59 1.17
C MET A 21 -19.94 14.22 0.62
N LYS A 22 -20.03 14.04 -0.71
CA LYS A 22 -19.61 12.80 -1.39
C LYS A 22 -18.12 12.54 -1.17
N ASN A 23 -17.30 13.58 -1.29
CA ASN A 23 -15.85 13.47 -1.10
C ASN A 23 -15.48 13.16 0.35
N GLN A 24 -16.17 13.73 1.33
CA GLN A 24 -15.98 13.43 2.75
C GLN A 24 -16.37 11.99 3.09
N ALA A 25 -17.50 11.50 2.58
CA ALA A 25 -17.92 10.12 2.81
C ALA A 25 -16.93 9.12 2.20
N VAL A 26 -16.44 9.37 0.97
CA VAL A 26 -15.42 8.53 0.35
C VAL A 26 -14.12 8.55 1.14
N ARG A 27 -13.70 9.73 1.62
CA ARG A 27 -12.52 9.86 2.47
C ARG A 27 -12.66 9.07 3.77
N ALA A 28 -13.80 9.18 4.45
CA ALA A 28 -14.07 8.44 5.69
C ALA A 28 -13.96 6.92 5.49
N ILE A 29 -14.54 6.39 4.40
CA ILE A 29 -14.42 4.97 4.05
C ILE A 29 -12.96 4.58 3.82
N ARG A 30 -12.18 5.40 3.12
CA ARG A 30 -10.77 5.13 2.85
C ARG A 30 -9.91 5.15 4.13
N LEU A 31 -10.19 6.07 5.05
CA LEU A 31 -9.55 6.13 6.36
C LEU A 31 -9.91 4.91 7.23
N GLU A 32 -11.17 4.49 7.19
CA GLU A 32 -11.59 3.28 7.89
C GLU A 32 -10.91 2.02 7.31
N ASN A 33 -10.84 1.90 5.99
CA ASN A 33 -10.10 0.82 5.34
C ASN A 33 -8.60 0.84 5.68
N LEU A 34 -8.00 2.03 5.78
CA LEU A 34 -6.62 2.18 6.23
C LEU A 34 -6.45 1.66 7.65
N LYS A 35 -7.36 2.02 8.56
CA LYS A 35 -7.38 1.54 9.94
C LYS A 35 -7.51 0.03 10.01
N GLN A 36 -8.44 -0.57 9.27
CA GLN A 36 -8.71 -2.01 9.34
C GLN A 36 -7.58 -2.87 8.77
N ASN A 37 -6.89 -2.40 7.74
CA ASN A 37 -5.97 -3.25 6.97
C ASN A 37 -4.49 -2.95 7.22
N TYR A 38 -4.15 -1.78 7.81
CA TYR A 38 -2.75 -1.34 7.87
C TYR A 38 -2.29 -0.87 9.25
N LEU A 39 -3.04 -1.19 10.33
CA LEU A 39 -2.53 -0.99 11.69
C LEU A 39 -1.30 -1.85 11.93
N GLY A 40 -0.27 -1.25 12.52
CA GLY A 40 1.02 -1.90 12.78
C GLY A 40 2.00 -1.82 11.61
N GLU A 41 1.58 -1.36 10.44
CA GLU A 41 2.46 -1.20 9.28
C GLU A 41 3.20 0.14 9.32
N THR A 42 4.38 0.17 8.70
CA THR A 42 5.15 1.41 8.53
C THR A 42 4.56 2.23 7.41
N ILE A 43 4.04 3.41 7.75
CA ILE A 43 3.48 4.35 6.79
C ILE A 43 4.38 5.57 6.62
N ARG A 44 4.27 6.19 5.45
CA ARG A 44 4.94 7.45 5.13
C ARG A 44 4.00 8.36 4.37
N PHE A 45 3.96 9.65 4.74
CA PHE A 45 3.17 10.68 4.06
C PHE A 45 3.81 12.07 4.22
N LEU A 46 3.31 13.03 3.47
CA LEU A 46 3.69 14.44 3.63
C LEU A 46 2.70 15.08 4.62
N GLY A 47 3.22 15.48 5.77
CA GLY A 47 2.49 16.22 6.78
C GLY A 47 2.40 17.72 6.48
N ALA A 48 2.00 18.49 7.48
CA ALA A 48 1.94 19.95 7.40
C ALA A 48 3.33 20.54 7.05
N GLY A 49 3.38 21.51 6.14
CA GLY A 49 4.61 22.12 5.69
C GLY A 49 5.46 21.25 4.76
N SER A 50 4.89 20.20 4.14
CA SER A 50 5.59 19.26 3.25
C SER A 50 6.72 18.48 3.92
N ILE A 51 6.66 18.32 5.24
CA ILE A 51 7.61 17.50 6.00
C ILE A 51 7.20 16.05 5.82
N SER A 52 8.15 15.19 5.44
CA SER A 52 7.92 13.74 5.36
C SER A 52 7.83 13.17 6.77
N VAL A 53 6.70 12.56 7.10
CA VAL A 53 6.47 11.81 8.34
C VAL A 53 6.52 10.33 8.02
N GLN A 54 7.26 9.56 8.83
CA GLN A 54 7.37 8.10 8.71
C GLN A 54 7.32 7.46 10.09
N GLY A 55 6.57 6.40 10.24
CA GLY A 55 6.48 5.62 11.47
C GLY A 55 5.43 4.53 11.39
N ILE A 56 5.25 3.80 12.49
CA ILE A 56 4.28 2.70 12.55
C ILE A 56 2.89 3.29 12.85
N LEU A 57 1.90 2.95 12.04
CA LEU A 57 0.51 3.37 12.24
C LEU A 57 -0.09 2.63 13.42
N LEU A 58 -0.39 3.35 14.51
CA LEU A 58 -0.99 2.79 15.72
C LEU A 58 -2.52 2.91 15.71
N ASP A 59 -3.05 4.03 15.21
CA ASP A 59 -4.49 4.24 15.10
C ASP A 59 -4.81 5.32 14.06
N VAL A 60 -6.08 5.31 13.59
CA VAL A 60 -6.67 6.36 12.77
C VAL A 60 -7.89 6.89 13.51
N THR A 61 -7.82 8.15 13.95
CA THR A 61 -8.92 8.86 14.59
C THR A 61 -9.64 9.75 13.58
N GLU A 62 -10.70 10.42 14.00
CA GLU A 62 -11.48 11.31 13.14
C GLU A 62 -10.65 12.41 12.47
N ASN A 63 -9.61 12.93 13.16
CA ASN A 63 -8.81 14.06 12.69
C ASN A 63 -7.31 13.76 12.54
N ASN A 64 -6.82 12.66 13.13
CA ASN A 64 -5.39 12.39 13.22
C ASN A 64 -5.04 10.95 12.92
N PHE A 65 -3.84 10.74 12.36
CA PHE A 65 -3.11 9.49 12.46
C PHE A 65 -2.33 9.49 13.78
N ILE A 66 -2.40 8.41 14.53
CA ILE A 66 -1.53 8.16 15.67
C ILE A 66 -0.37 7.30 15.18
N ILE A 67 0.83 7.85 15.17
CA ILE A 67 2.01 7.20 14.60
C ILE A 67 3.06 7.02 15.69
N SER A 68 3.66 5.85 15.76
CA SER A 68 4.83 5.61 16.60
C SER A 68 6.08 6.14 15.89
N GLU A 69 6.61 7.26 16.37
CA GLU A 69 7.90 7.80 15.98
C GLU A 69 8.92 7.48 17.07
N HIS A 70 9.92 6.69 16.74
CA HIS A 70 10.96 6.25 17.69
C HIS A 70 10.38 5.63 18.99
N GLY A 71 9.26 4.92 18.88
CA GLY A 71 8.59 4.28 20.01
C GLY A 71 7.63 5.16 20.80
N THR A 72 7.47 6.44 20.42
CA THR A 72 6.54 7.38 21.06
C THR A 72 5.32 7.61 20.17
N PRO A 73 4.08 7.46 20.66
CA PRO A 73 2.87 7.80 19.91
C PRO A 73 2.76 9.31 19.68
N VAL A 74 2.72 9.74 18.44
CA VAL A 74 2.60 11.14 18.03
C VAL A 74 1.36 11.32 17.15
N PRO A 75 0.45 12.26 17.47
CA PRO A 75 -0.70 12.56 16.62
C PRO A 75 -0.31 13.49 15.47
N HIS A 76 -0.64 13.10 14.24
CA HIS A 76 -0.47 13.92 13.04
C HIS A 76 -1.81 14.15 12.36
N SER A 77 -2.15 15.42 12.11
CA SER A 77 -3.38 15.76 11.39
C SER A 77 -3.35 15.21 9.97
N HIS A 78 -4.41 14.49 9.61
CA HIS A 78 -4.55 13.97 8.25
C HIS A 78 -5.36 14.90 7.31
N ALA A 79 -5.78 16.09 7.78
CA ALA A 79 -6.66 16.99 7.02
C ALA A 79 -6.10 17.34 5.64
N ASN A 80 -4.79 17.55 5.53
CA ASN A 80 -4.09 17.95 4.30
C ASN A 80 -3.31 16.79 3.65
N VAL A 81 -3.54 15.55 4.10
CA VAL A 81 -2.89 14.37 3.52
C VAL A 81 -3.79 13.76 2.47
N ASP A 82 -3.33 13.74 1.24
CA ASP A 82 -4.05 13.14 0.10
C ASP A 82 -3.57 11.72 -0.19
N VAL A 83 -2.32 11.42 0.11
CA VAL A 83 -1.67 10.16 -0.25
C VAL A 83 -0.83 9.66 0.91
N ILE A 84 -0.94 8.35 1.17
CA ILE A 84 -0.12 7.61 2.11
C ILE A 84 0.63 6.52 1.33
N PHE A 85 1.86 6.26 1.72
CA PHE A 85 2.65 5.13 1.26
C PHE A 85 2.81 4.16 2.42
N ILE A 86 2.51 2.89 2.17
CA ILE A 86 2.82 1.79 3.08
C ILE A 86 4.18 1.26 2.64
N ASP A 87 5.17 1.37 3.49
CA ASP A 87 6.50 0.88 3.16
C ASP A 87 6.57 -0.64 3.34
N PRO A 88 7.36 -1.35 2.49
CA PRO A 88 7.49 -2.80 2.59
C PRO A 88 8.07 -3.20 3.93
N ASN A 89 7.58 -4.29 4.47
CA ASN A 89 8.01 -4.83 5.76
C ASN A 89 9.05 -5.95 5.60
N PHE A 90 9.51 -6.51 6.74
CA PHE A 90 10.50 -7.58 6.74
C PHE A 90 9.98 -8.86 6.04
N ASN A 91 8.69 -9.16 6.13
CA ASN A 91 8.11 -10.32 5.47
C ASN A 91 8.15 -10.18 3.95
N ASP A 92 7.94 -8.97 3.42
CA ASP A 92 8.06 -8.69 1.98
C ASP A 92 9.49 -8.95 1.50
N MET A 93 10.49 -8.57 2.31
CA MET A 93 11.89 -8.87 2.02
C MET A 93 12.16 -10.38 2.02
N LEU A 94 11.62 -11.12 2.99
CA LEU A 94 11.74 -12.58 3.03
C LEU A 94 11.12 -13.26 1.81
N MET A 95 9.99 -12.75 1.30
CA MET A 95 9.38 -13.23 0.05
C MET A 95 10.31 -13.04 -1.15
N VAL A 96 10.99 -11.89 -1.25
CA VAL A 96 11.98 -11.64 -2.32
C VAL A 96 13.13 -12.65 -2.25
N PHE A 97 13.69 -12.87 -1.05
CA PHE A 97 14.76 -13.86 -0.85
C PHE A 97 14.28 -15.28 -1.14
N GLY A 98 13.09 -15.65 -0.68
CA GLY A 98 12.50 -16.96 -0.94
C GLY A 98 12.35 -17.24 -2.44
N LEU A 99 11.87 -16.27 -3.19
CA LEU A 99 11.79 -16.38 -4.65
C LEU A 99 13.17 -16.48 -5.30
N GLY A 100 14.17 -15.75 -4.83
CA GLY A 100 15.54 -15.88 -5.31
C GLY A 100 16.08 -17.29 -5.11
N ILE A 101 15.89 -17.88 -3.92
CA ILE A 101 16.32 -19.26 -3.62
C ILE A 101 15.58 -20.26 -4.54
N LEU A 102 14.27 -20.13 -4.70
CA LEU A 102 13.48 -21.01 -5.56
C LEU A 102 13.91 -20.88 -7.03
N GLY A 103 14.18 -19.68 -7.51
CA GLY A 103 14.68 -19.44 -8.86
C GLY A 103 16.06 -20.06 -9.08
N GLY A 104 16.96 -19.96 -8.10
CA GLY A 104 18.28 -20.62 -8.12
C GLY A 104 18.16 -22.14 -8.15
N ALA A 105 17.31 -22.72 -7.31
CA ALA A 105 17.04 -24.16 -7.28
C ALA A 105 16.43 -24.65 -8.61
N ALA A 106 15.46 -23.93 -9.15
CA ALA A 106 14.87 -24.24 -10.45
C ALA A 106 15.89 -24.20 -11.58
N GLY A 107 16.78 -23.18 -11.60
CA GLY A 107 17.88 -23.08 -12.56
C GLY A 107 18.83 -24.26 -12.45
N TYR A 108 19.24 -24.63 -11.21
CA TYR A 108 20.10 -25.78 -10.94
C TYR A 108 19.48 -27.09 -11.42
N LEU A 109 18.21 -27.35 -11.08
CA LEU A 109 17.51 -28.55 -11.51
C LEU A 109 17.31 -28.57 -13.03
N GLY A 110 16.97 -27.43 -13.62
CA GLY A 110 16.77 -27.29 -15.07
C GLY A 110 18.01 -27.69 -15.86
N ILE A 111 19.21 -27.29 -15.40
CA ILE A 111 20.44 -27.65 -16.08
C ILE A 111 20.80 -29.13 -15.92
N ILE A 112 20.53 -29.74 -14.76
CA ILE A 112 20.78 -31.17 -14.53
C ILE A 112 19.87 -32.02 -15.42
N ILE A 113 18.61 -31.61 -15.60
CA ILE A 113 17.63 -32.35 -16.42
C ILE A 113 17.91 -32.13 -17.92
N GLY A 114 18.25 -30.91 -18.29
CA GLY A 114 18.41 -30.53 -19.71
C GLY A 114 19.75 -30.85 -20.35
N HIS A 115 20.79 -31.11 -19.56
CA HIS A 115 22.14 -31.36 -20.04
C HIS A 115 22.72 -32.66 -19.48
N PRO A 116 23.25 -33.58 -20.34
CA PRO A 116 23.70 -34.91 -19.87
C PRO A 116 24.84 -34.88 -18.85
N ASN A 117 25.76 -33.93 -18.97
CA ASN A 117 26.93 -33.78 -18.10
C ASN A 117 27.26 -32.29 -17.88
N PRO A 118 26.47 -31.56 -17.07
CA PRO A 118 26.75 -30.16 -16.82
C PRO A 118 27.97 -30.01 -15.89
N ASP A 119 28.91 -29.16 -16.25
CA ASP A 119 30.05 -28.83 -15.38
C ASP A 119 29.64 -27.95 -14.20
N ALA A 120 30.58 -27.77 -13.24
CA ALA A 120 30.31 -27.00 -12.04
C ALA A 120 30.05 -25.51 -12.34
N ASN A 121 30.77 -24.95 -13.34
CA ASN A 121 30.60 -23.54 -13.72
C ASN A 121 29.23 -23.31 -14.34
N MET A 122 28.79 -24.20 -15.22
CA MET A 122 27.49 -24.11 -15.90
C MET A 122 26.34 -24.20 -14.88
N LYS A 123 26.43 -25.12 -13.91
CA LYS A 123 25.47 -25.22 -12.79
C LYS A 123 25.42 -23.93 -11.99
N GLY A 124 26.58 -23.36 -11.65
CA GLY A 124 26.67 -22.11 -10.90
C GLY A 124 26.08 -20.93 -11.64
N VAL A 125 26.41 -20.75 -12.92
CA VAL A 125 25.93 -19.65 -13.76
C VAL A 125 24.40 -19.71 -13.92
N ILE A 126 23.86 -20.87 -14.31
CA ILE A 126 22.41 -21.01 -14.54
C ILE A 126 21.63 -20.85 -13.24
N SER A 127 22.12 -21.42 -12.14
CA SER A 127 21.50 -21.25 -10.82
C SER A 127 21.50 -19.78 -10.40
N SER A 128 22.62 -19.06 -10.58
CA SER A 128 22.72 -17.63 -10.23
C SER A 128 21.82 -16.76 -11.10
N LEU A 129 21.71 -17.05 -12.38
CA LEU A 129 20.77 -16.38 -13.29
C LEU A 129 19.31 -16.62 -12.86
N GLY A 130 18.96 -17.85 -12.54
CA GLY A 130 17.64 -18.19 -12.02
C GLY A 130 17.31 -17.45 -10.72
N ALA A 131 18.25 -17.41 -9.77
CA ALA A 131 18.10 -16.67 -8.52
C ALA A 131 17.96 -15.17 -8.75
N GLY A 132 18.80 -14.59 -9.63
CA GLY A 132 18.76 -13.16 -9.96
C GLY A 132 17.46 -12.74 -10.63
N LEU A 133 16.99 -13.49 -11.62
CA LEU A 133 15.73 -13.21 -12.32
C LEU A 133 14.52 -13.33 -11.38
N ALA A 134 14.43 -14.41 -10.59
CA ALA A 134 13.35 -14.61 -9.65
C ALA A 134 13.38 -13.57 -8.50
N GLY A 135 14.57 -13.21 -8.02
CA GLY A 135 14.76 -12.14 -7.06
C GLY A 135 14.30 -10.77 -7.59
N LEU A 136 14.63 -10.44 -8.86
CA LEU A 136 14.15 -9.21 -9.50
C LEU A 136 12.62 -9.16 -9.64
N VAL A 137 12.01 -10.29 -10.03
CA VAL A 137 10.54 -10.39 -10.09
C VAL A 137 9.94 -10.21 -8.70
N GLY A 138 10.50 -10.89 -7.68
CA GLY A 138 10.08 -10.76 -6.30
C GLY A 138 10.21 -9.33 -5.78
N PHE A 139 11.33 -8.66 -6.05
CA PHE A 139 11.56 -7.28 -5.66
C PHE A 139 10.51 -6.34 -6.28
N ARG A 140 10.20 -6.50 -7.56
CA ARG A 140 9.17 -5.70 -8.22
C ARG A 140 7.75 -6.00 -7.74
N ALA A 141 7.46 -7.24 -7.33
CA ALA A 141 6.13 -7.66 -6.91
C ALA A 141 5.84 -7.32 -5.45
N PHE A 142 6.82 -7.49 -4.54
CA PHE A 142 6.61 -7.44 -3.10
C PHE A 142 7.32 -6.26 -2.41
N TYR A 143 8.41 -5.73 -2.97
CA TYR A 143 9.22 -4.69 -2.32
C TYR A 143 8.95 -3.29 -2.88
N LYS A 144 7.69 -2.99 -3.21
CA LYS A 144 7.26 -1.65 -3.62
C LYS A 144 6.33 -1.04 -2.59
N PRO A 145 6.53 0.23 -2.23
CA PRO A 145 5.57 0.94 -1.39
C PRO A 145 4.18 0.93 -2.03
N ILE A 146 3.17 0.58 -1.23
CA ILE A 146 1.78 0.63 -1.65
C ILE A 146 1.29 2.07 -1.52
N LYS A 147 0.86 2.67 -2.62
CA LYS A 147 0.31 4.02 -2.64
C LYS A 147 -1.20 3.98 -2.40
N ILE A 148 -1.65 4.58 -1.32
CA ILE A 148 -3.06 4.71 -0.95
C ILE A 148 -3.48 6.17 -1.09
N ASP A 149 -4.47 6.43 -1.95
CA ASP A 149 -5.10 7.74 -2.12
C ASP A 149 -6.26 7.87 -1.11
N ILE A 150 -6.16 8.83 -0.20
CA ILE A 150 -7.18 9.14 0.81
C ILE A 150 -7.86 10.50 0.58
N SER A 151 -7.60 11.17 -0.54
CA SER A 151 -8.13 12.52 -0.82
C SER A 151 -9.65 12.60 -0.89
N GLY A 152 -10.35 11.48 -1.03
CA GLY A 152 -11.80 11.45 -1.26
C GLY A 152 -12.21 11.80 -2.70
N LYS A 153 -11.28 12.22 -3.56
CA LYS A 153 -11.57 12.48 -4.97
C LYS A 153 -11.84 11.15 -5.70
N THR A 154 -12.95 11.09 -6.43
CA THR A 154 -13.21 9.97 -7.34
C THR A 154 -12.37 10.20 -8.60
N ARG A 155 -11.57 9.23 -9.02
CA ARG A 155 -10.92 9.30 -10.34
C ARG A 155 -12.01 9.14 -11.39
N GLU A 156 -12.22 10.19 -12.18
CA GLU A 156 -13.02 10.12 -13.42
C GLU A 156 -12.22 9.38 -14.49
#